data_0c9e931614fad67eacc60c9f7aefc950
#
_entry.id   0c9e931614fad67eacc60c9f7aefc950
#
_cell.length_a   1.000
_cell.length_b   1.000
_cell.length_c   1.000
_cell.angle_alpha   90.00
_cell.angle_beta   90.00
_cell.angle_gamma   90.00
#
_symmetry.space_group_name_H-M   'P 1'
#
loop_
_entity.id
_entity.type
_entity.pdbx_description
1 polymer ?
#
loop_
_entity_poly.entity_id
_entity_poly.type
_entity_poly.pdbx_seq_one_letter_code
_entity_poly.pdbx_strand_id
1 'polypeptide(L)'
;MKLGRLNHIGVATPSIAESVTYYREVMGAVDVSEPFDMPEQGVKVCFVDTPGPDGGAGTQIELIEPLSEASPIHGFLVKDPLGGQHHVCFEVPDIAAARAWFEGLGKRILGPTRIGAHGTPIFFLHPKDMMGVLTEIMETPRGDALDGH
;
A
#
# COMPACT_ATOMS: atom_id res chain seq x y z
N MET A 1 18.28 -11.30 -0.42
CA MET A 1 17.25 -10.46 0.20
C MET A 1 16.36 -11.31 1.09
N LYS A 2 15.84 -10.73 2.12
CA LYS A 2 14.97 -11.46 3.02
C LYS A 2 13.61 -10.76 3.08
N LEU A 3 12.56 -11.48 2.74
CA LEU A 3 11.21 -10.93 2.76
C LEU A 3 10.76 -10.66 4.19
N GLY A 4 10.26 -9.47 4.43
CA GLY A 4 9.68 -9.09 5.70
C GLY A 4 8.18 -9.33 5.72
N ARG A 5 7.50 -8.65 6.62
CA ARG A 5 6.07 -8.87 6.82
C ARG A 5 5.25 -8.25 5.70
N LEU A 6 4.05 -8.77 5.52
CA LEU A 6 3.05 -8.13 4.66
C LEU A 6 2.52 -6.91 5.40
N ASN A 7 2.87 -5.72 4.91
CA ASN A 7 2.50 -4.48 5.57
C ASN A 7 1.05 -4.12 5.30
N HIS A 8 0.64 -4.17 4.03
CA HIS A 8 -0.72 -3.83 3.67
C HIS A 8 -1.14 -4.44 2.34
N ILE A 9 -2.45 -4.44 2.14
CA ILE A 9 -3.08 -4.73 0.86
C ILE A 9 -3.69 -3.42 0.40
N GLY A 10 -3.29 -2.95 -0.79
CA GLY A 10 -3.86 -1.75 -1.38
C GLY A 10 -5.18 -2.08 -2.06
N VAL A 11 -6.21 -1.32 -1.74
CA VAL A 11 -7.55 -1.53 -2.29
C VAL A 11 -8.00 -0.23 -2.93
N ALA A 12 -8.21 -0.27 -4.25
CA ALA A 12 -8.74 0.88 -4.98
C ALA A 12 -10.25 0.97 -4.74
N THR A 13 -10.72 2.18 -4.50
CA THR A 13 -12.14 2.42 -4.27
C THR A 13 -12.58 3.71 -4.96
N PRO A 14 -13.80 3.75 -5.49
CA PRO A 14 -14.34 5.01 -6.02
C PRO A 14 -14.74 5.98 -4.91
N SER A 15 -14.86 5.50 -3.65
CA SER A 15 -15.24 6.36 -2.54
C SER A 15 -14.70 5.80 -1.23
N ILE A 16 -13.71 6.49 -0.66
CA ILE A 16 -13.19 6.12 0.66
C ILE A 16 -14.29 6.23 1.71
N ALA A 17 -15.15 7.26 1.60
CA ALA A 17 -16.23 7.42 2.57
C ALA A 17 -17.15 6.19 2.62
N GLU A 18 -17.54 5.69 1.45
CA GLU A 18 -18.41 4.50 1.41
C GLU A 18 -17.67 3.25 1.86
N SER A 19 -16.40 3.12 1.49
CA SER A 19 -15.60 1.97 1.91
C SER A 19 -15.41 1.95 3.42
N VAL A 20 -15.18 3.10 4.02
CA VAL A 20 -15.02 3.20 5.49
C VAL A 20 -16.33 2.79 6.18
N THR A 21 -17.47 3.24 5.67
CA THR A 21 -18.76 2.83 6.21
C THR A 21 -18.91 1.30 6.16
N TYR A 22 -18.55 0.71 5.02
CA TYR A 22 -18.58 -0.74 4.87
C TYR A 22 -17.66 -1.43 5.89
N TYR A 23 -16.42 -0.98 6.01
CA TYR A 23 -15.50 -1.62 6.95
C TYR A 23 -15.96 -1.50 8.39
N ARG A 24 -16.54 -0.35 8.77
CA ARG A 24 -17.04 -0.18 10.13
C ARG A 24 -18.32 -0.95 10.40
N GLU A 25 -19.27 -0.85 9.50
CA GLU A 25 -20.62 -1.39 9.79
C GLU A 25 -20.80 -2.85 9.41
N VAL A 26 -20.07 -3.29 8.38
CA VAL A 26 -20.20 -4.67 7.92
C VAL A 26 -19.07 -5.53 8.48
N MET A 27 -17.84 -5.02 8.44
CA MET A 27 -16.67 -5.79 8.86
C MET A 27 -16.29 -5.58 10.32
N GLY A 28 -16.87 -4.61 10.98
CA GLY A 28 -16.57 -4.37 12.40
C GLY A 28 -15.22 -3.71 12.67
N ALA A 29 -14.68 -2.98 11.70
CA ALA A 29 -13.40 -2.30 11.89
C ALA A 29 -13.53 -1.24 12.98
N VAL A 30 -12.52 -1.15 13.85
CA VAL A 30 -12.49 -0.17 14.94
C VAL A 30 -11.43 0.90 14.74
N ASP A 31 -10.34 0.58 14.04
CA ASP A 31 -9.23 1.51 13.81
C ASP A 31 -9.19 1.92 12.36
N VAL A 32 -9.71 3.11 12.07
CA VAL A 32 -9.73 3.68 10.72
C VAL A 32 -9.13 5.08 10.81
N SER A 33 -8.10 5.34 10.01
CA SER A 33 -7.44 6.64 10.03
C SER A 33 -8.29 7.70 9.34
N GLU A 34 -7.98 8.98 9.61
CA GLU A 34 -8.53 10.06 8.82
C GLU A 34 -7.94 9.98 7.42
N PRO A 35 -8.74 10.20 6.37
CA PRO A 35 -8.21 10.22 5.02
C PRO A 35 -7.27 11.41 4.82
N PHE A 36 -6.29 11.24 3.95
CA PHE A 36 -5.38 12.34 3.58
C PHE A 36 -5.02 12.24 2.12
N ASP A 37 -4.68 13.38 1.53
CA ASP A 37 -4.32 13.46 0.13
C ASP A 37 -2.82 13.25 -0.08
N MET A 38 -2.48 12.53 -1.14
CA MET A 38 -1.10 12.42 -1.62
C MET A 38 -1.08 12.89 -3.08
N PRO A 39 -0.98 14.21 -3.28
CA PRO A 39 -1.08 14.77 -4.63
C PRO A 39 0.00 14.27 -5.58
N GLU A 40 1.23 14.02 -5.07
CA GLU A 40 2.31 13.51 -5.91
C GLU A 40 1.99 12.15 -6.49
N GLN A 41 1.14 11.39 -5.82
CA GLN A 41 0.73 10.08 -6.28
C GLN A 41 -0.68 10.08 -6.85
N GLY A 42 -1.35 11.22 -6.81
CA GLY A 42 -2.67 11.38 -7.39
C GLY A 42 -3.78 10.66 -6.65
N VAL A 43 -3.61 10.37 -5.37
CA VAL A 43 -4.57 9.57 -4.60
C VAL A 43 -4.89 10.20 -3.25
N LYS A 44 -6.10 9.89 -2.77
CA LYS A 44 -6.49 10.06 -1.38
C LYS A 44 -6.29 8.70 -0.71
N VAL A 45 -5.80 8.70 0.52
CA VAL A 45 -5.43 7.48 1.23
C VAL A 45 -6.13 7.42 2.58
N CYS A 46 -6.53 6.21 2.97
CA CYS A 46 -7.10 5.95 4.30
C CYS A 46 -6.69 4.55 4.74
N PHE A 47 -6.27 4.41 5.98
CA PHE A 47 -5.86 3.10 6.49
C PHE A 47 -6.94 2.49 7.38
N VAL A 48 -7.22 1.21 7.15
CA VAL A 48 -8.02 0.39 8.05
C VAL A 48 -7.05 -0.58 8.72
N ASP A 49 -6.90 -0.46 10.02
CA ASP A 49 -5.96 -1.32 10.75
C ASP A 49 -6.63 -2.63 11.15
N THR A 50 -5.89 -3.72 11.02
CA THR A 50 -6.33 -5.01 11.53
C THR A 50 -5.39 -5.41 12.68
N PRO A 51 -5.89 -6.15 13.68
CA PRO A 51 -5.04 -6.56 14.78
C PRO A 51 -4.08 -7.68 14.37
N GLY A 52 -2.91 -7.68 15.01
CA GLY A 52 -1.99 -8.80 14.87
C GLY A 52 -2.44 -9.97 15.74
N PRO A 53 -1.72 -11.10 15.66
CA PRO A 53 -2.12 -12.33 16.38
C PRO A 53 -2.23 -12.15 17.88
N ASP A 54 -1.46 -11.24 18.44
CA ASP A 54 -1.46 -11.00 19.90
C ASP A 54 -2.14 -9.69 20.26
N GLY A 55 -2.93 -9.13 19.34
CA GLY A 55 -3.65 -7.87 19.55
C GLY A 55 -2.85 -6.62 19.19
N GLY A 56 -1.58 -6.78 18.81
CA GLY A 56 -0.78 -5.65 18.34
C GLY A 56 -1.06 -5.31 16.90
N ALA A 57 -0.12 -4.61 16.27
CA ALA A 57 -0.27 -4.17 14.88
C ALA A 57 -0.31 -5.34 13.92
N GLY A 58 -1.32 -5.35 13.03
CA GLY A 58 -1.47 -6.36 11.99
C GLY A 58 -1.28 -5.75 10.61
N THR A 59 -1.70 -6.52 9.60
CA THR A 59 -1.68 -6.06 8.23
C THR A 59 -2.78 -5.00 8.04
N GLN A 60 -2.45 -3.92 7.33
CA GLN A 60 -3.42 -2.87 7.05
C GLN A 60 -4.12 -3.10 5.73
N ILE A 61 -5.33 -2.55 5.61
CA ILE A 61 -5.94 -2.29 4.31
C ILE A 61 -5.67 -0.82 4.00
N GLU A 62 -5.05 -0.56 2.85
CA GLU A 62 -4.82 0.81 2.40
C GLU A 62 -5.84 1.12 1.33
N LEU A 63 -6.83 1.94 1.69
CA LEU A 63 -7.84 2.38 0.73
C LEU A 63 -7.26 3.54 -0.07
N ILE A 64 -7.36 3.44 -1.40
CA ILE A 64 -6.89 4.50 -2.28
C ILE A 64 -8.01 4.91 -3.24
N GLU A 65 -8.25 6.21 -3.29
CA GLU A 65 -9.26 6.83 -4.15
C GLU A 65 -8.57 7.82 -5.07
N PRO A 66 -8.90 7.85 -6.38
CA PRO A 66 -8.25 8.80 -7.29
C PRO A 66 -8.65 10.24 -6.95
N LEU A 67 -7.67 11.14 -6.96
CA LEU A 67 -7.96 12.57 -6.77
C LEU A 67 -8.54 13.19 -8.04
N SER A 68 -8.25 12.59 -9.21
CA SER A 68 -8.76 13.07 -10.49
C SER A 68 -8.60 11.96 -11.53
N GLU A 69 -9.09 12.23 -12.75
CA GLU A 69 -8.94 11.30 -13.85
C GLU A 69 -7.48 11.09 -14.26
N ALA A 70 -6.60 11.98 -13.85
CA ALA A 70 -5.16 11.83 -14.10
C ALA A 70 -4.50 10.85 -13.15
N SER A 71 -5.20 10.37 -12.12
CA SER A 71 -4.65 9.45 -11.16
C SER A 71 -4.26 8.12 -11.80
N PRO A 72 -3.13 7.52 -11.40
CA PRO A 72 -2.74 6.20 -11.91
C PRO A 72 -3.78 5.10 -11.67
N ILE A 73 -4.64 5.24 -10.65
CA ILE A 73 -5.64 4.21 -10.37
C ILE A 73 -6.98 4.48 -11.08
N HIS A 74 -7.10 5.60 -11.81
CA HIS A 74 -8.34 5.87 -12.53
C HIS A 74 -8.67 4.75 -13.53
N GLY A 75 -7.67 4.31 -14.30
CA GLY A 75 -7.86 3.24 -15.27
C GLY A 75 -8.28 1.92 -14.63
N PHE A 76 -7.80 1.64 -13.43
CA PHE A 76 -8.22 0.46 -12.69
C PHE A 76 -9.73 0.52 -12.42
N LEU A 77 -10.21 1.67 -11.97
CA LEU A 77 -11.64 1.83 -11.62
C LEU A 77 -12.54 1.89 -12.84
N VAL A 78 -12.02 2.29 -14.00
CA VAL A 78 -12.79 2.20 -15.24
C VAL A 78 -13.11 0.74 -15.54
N LYS A 79 -12.16 -0.16 -15.33
CA LYS A 79 -12.37 -1.59 -15.58
C LYS A 79 -13.15 -2.26 -14.46
N ASP A 80 -12.94 -1.81 -13.23
CA ASP A 80 -13.54 -2.40 -12.03
C ASP A 80 -14.23 -1.31 -11.23
N PRO A 81 -15.46 -0.89 -11.62
CA PRO A 81 -16.11 0.27 -11.01
C PRO A 81 -16.42 0.16 -9.53
N LEU A 82 -16.52 -1.04 -9.01
CA LEU A 82 -16.71 -1.25 -7.56
C LEU A 82 -15.40 -1.14 -6.78
N GLY A 83 -14.27 -1.12 -7.49
CA GLY A 83 -12.97 -1.18 -6.87
C GLY A 83 -12.48 -2.60 -6.70
N GLY A 84 -11.45 -2.79 -5.91
CA GLY A 84 -10.87 -4.11 -5.65
C GLY A 84 -9.42 -4.04 -5.25
N GLN A 85 -8.82 -5.20 -5.04
CA GLN A 85 -7.42 -5.28 -4.66
C GLN A 85 -6.55 -4.73 -5.78
N HIS A 86 -5.64 -3.83 -5.43
CA HIS A 86 -4.79 -3.14 -6.38
C HIS A 86 -3.34 -3.61 -6.26
N HIS A 87 -2.83 -3.78 -5.06
CA HIS A 87 -1.46 -4.21 -4.84
C HIS A 87 -1.29 -4.82 -3.46
N VAL A 88 -0.15 -5.47 -3.27
CA VAL A 88 0.29 -5.95 -1.96
C VAL A 88 1.62 -5.29 -1.65
N CYS A 89 1.89 -5.05 -0.38
CA CYS A 89 3.12 -4.39 0.05
C CYS A 89 3.85 -5.22 1.09
N PHE A 90 5.11 -5.54 0.79
CA PHE A 90 5.98 -6.26 1.72
C PHE A 90 7.09 -5.34 2.21
N GLU A 91 7.52 -5.57 3.44
CA GLU A 91 8.61 -4.81 4.05
C GLU A 91 9.95 -5.48 3.81
N VAL A 92 10.99 -4.65 3.68
CA VAL A 92 12.37 -5.10 3.61
C VAL A 92 13.20 -4.21 4.53
N PRO A 93 14.33 -4.69 5.05
CA PRO A 93 15.13 -3.86 5.97
C PRO A 93 15.89 -2.73 5.28
N ASP A 94 16.21 -2.87 4.00
CA ASP A 94 17.03 -1.89 3.26
C ASP A 94 16.50 -1.78 1.84
N ILE A 95 15.91 -0.63 1.53
CA ILE A 95 15.25 -0.44 0.25
C ILE A 95 16.25 -0.43 -0.93
N ALA A 96 17.43 0.15 -0.71
CA ALA A 96 18.43 0.21 -1.77
C ALA A 96 18.97 -1.19 -2.11
N ALA A 97 19.19 -2.00 -1.09
CA ALA A 97 19.64 -3.38 -1.28
C ALA A 97 18.55 -4.21 -1.99
N ALA A 98 17.29 -4.00 -1.60
CA ALA A 98 16.18 -4.70 -2.24
C ALA A 98 16.06 -4.30 -3.71
N ARG A 99 16.18 -3.01 -4.01
CA ARG A 99 16.13 -2.55 -5.39
C ARG A 99 17.21 -3.20 -6.24
N ALA A 100 18.45 -3.21 -5.73
CA ALA A 100 19.56 -3.85 -6.44
C ALA A 100 19.32 -5.34 -6.65
N TRP A 101 18.73 -6.00 -5.66
CA TRP A 101 18.40 -7.42 -5.77
C TRP A 101 17.44 -7.68 -6.92
N PHE A 102 16.32 -6.94 -6.97
CA PHE A 102 15.32 -7.14 -8.03
C PHE A 102 15.88 -6.75 -9.40
N GLU A 103 16.66 -5.67 -9.47
CA GLU A 103 17.30 -5.28 -10.73
C GLU A 103 18.24 -6.37 -11.21
N GLY A 104 18.98 -6.98 -10.30
CA GLY A 104 19.90 -8.07 -10.63
C GLY A 104 19.18 -9.30 -11.17
N LEU A 105 17.92 -9.50 -10.78
CA LEU A 105 17.08 -10.59 -11.29
C LEU A 105 16.35 -10.22 -12.58
N GLY A 106 16.54 -9.01 -13.08
CA GLY A 106 15.87 -8.55 -14.30
C GLY A 106 14.41 -8.18 -14.11
N LYS A 107 13.98 -7.95 -12.87
CA LYS A 107 12.59 -7.56 -12.62
C LYS A 107 12.41 -6.06 -12.87
N ARG A 108 11.29 -5.68 -13.51
CA ARG A 108 11.05 -4.29 -13.86
C ARG A 108 10.51 -3.51 -12.68
N ILE A 109 11.22 -2.47 -12.30
CA ILE A 109 10.80 -1.55 -11.26
C ILE A 109 10.15 -0.35 -11.91
N LEU A 110 8.98 0.03 -11.39
CA LEU A 110 8.15 1.09 -11.96
C LEU A 110 8.54 2.43 -11.34
N GLY A 111 9.47 3.12 -11.96
CA GLY A 111 9.89 4.46 -11.54
C GLY A 111 10.96 4.47 -10.46
N PRO A 112 11.29 5.65 -9.96
CA PRO A 112 12.32 5.79 -8.93
C PRO A 112 11.79 5.38 -7.55
N THR A 113 12.70 5.11 -6.64
CA THR A 113 12.36 4.96 -5.22
C THR A 113 11.86 6.31 -4.70
N ARG A 114 10.76 6.29 -3.95
CA ARG A 114 10.14 7.52 -3.43
C ARG A 114 9.55 7.24 -2.06
N ILE A 115 9.15 8.30 -1.37
CA ILE A 115 8.52 8.14 -0.05
C ILE A 115 7.04 7.82 -0.26
N GLY A 116 6.59 6.73 0.37
CA GLY A 116 5.21 6.30 0.28
C GLY A 116 4.33 6.83 1.41
N ALA A 117 3.09 6.32 1.46
CA ALA A 117 2.09 6.79 2.41
C ALA A 117 2.48 6.56 3.87
N HIS A 118 3.34 5.59 4.13
CA HIS A 118 3.80 5.27 5.48
C HIS A 118 5.04 6.08 5.88
N GLY A 119 5.51 6.99 5.01
CA GLY A 119 6.64 7.85 5.33
C GLY A 119 8.00 7.20 5.15
N THR A 120 8.08 6.03 4.53
CA THR A 120 9.33 5.35 4.26
C THR A 120 9.54 5.14 2.77
N PRO A 121 10.79 4.86 2.33
CA PRO A 121 11.04 4.66 0.90
C PRO A 121 10.34 3.42 0.35
N ILE A 122 9.79 3.56 -0.85
CA ILE A 122 9.09 2.47 -1.55
C ILE A 122 9.47 2.44 -3.02
N PHE A 123 9.19 1.28 -3.65
CA PHE A 123 9.09 1.18 -5.11
C PHE A 123 8.11 0.07 -5.46
N PHE A 124 7.63 0.10 -6.70
CA PHE A 124 6.70 -0.92 -7.22
C PHE A 124 7.38 -1.78 -8.25
N LEU A 125 7.00 -3.06 -8.30
CA LEU A 125 7.48 -4.02 -9.30
C LEU A 125 6.34 -4.36 -10.25
N HIS A 126 6.68 -4.43 -11.55
CA HIS A 126 5.70 -4.70 -12.60
C HIS A 126 5.06 -6.08 -12.40
N PRO A 127 3.72 -6.16 -12.46
CA PRO A 127 3.03 -7.42 -12.18
C PRO A 127 3.41 -8.56 -13.13
N LYS A 128 3.78 -8.27 -14.38
CA LYS A 128 4.19 -9.32 -15.30
C LYS A 128 5.45 -10.05 -14.86
N ASP A 129 6.27 -9.41 -14.05
CA ASP A 129 7.49 -10.02 -13.54
C ASP A 129 7.29 -10.61 -12.15
N MET A 130 6.11 -10.43 -11.57
CA MET A 130 5.78 -10.80 -10.20
C MET A 130 4.57 -11.73 -10.14
N MET A 131 4.48 -12.64 -11.10
CA MET A 131 3.42 -13.66 -11.16
C MET A 131 2.01 -13.06 -11.18
N GLY A 132 1.87 -11.88 -11.79
CA GLY A 132 0.57 -11.22 -11.96
C GLY A 132 0.20 -10.27 -10.83
N VAL A 133 1.07 -10.10 -9.83
CA VAL A 133 0.76 -9.30 -8.66
C VAL A 133 1.54 -8.00 -8.70
N LEU A 134 0.84 -6.86 -8.75
CA LEU A 134 1.50 -5.57 -8.57
C LEU A 134 2.02 -5.51 -7.13
N THR A 135 3.34 -5.44 -7.01
CA THR A 135 3.99 -5.61 -5.71
C THR A 135 4.73 -4.35 -5.32
N GLU A 136 4.38 -3.83 -4.16
CA GLU A 136 5.08 -2.71 -3.54
C GLU A 136 6.08 -3.24 -2.53
N ILE A 137 7.29 -2.69 -2.56
CA ILE A 137 8.32 -2.98 -1.56
C ILE A 137 8.54 -1.72 -0.76
N MET A 138 8.51 -1.84 0.56
CA MET A 138 8.73 -0.68 1.43
C MET A 138 9.80 -1.01 2.46
N GLU A 139 10.59 0.02 2.81
CA GLU A 139 11.54 -0.15 3.88
C GLU A 139 10.79 -0.19 5.21
N THR A 140 11.13 -1.16 6.04
CA THR A 140 10.49 -1.29 7.35
C THR A 140 10.66 0.01 8.13
N PRO A 141 9.56 0.59 8.67
CA PRO A 141 9.70 1.77 9.52
C PRO A 141 10.58 1.46 10.71
N ARG A 142 11.41 2.43 11.09
CA ARG A 142 12.31 2.21 12.21
C ARG A 142 11.55 2.20 13.50
N GLY A 143 11.86 1.22 14.33
CA GLY A 143 11.12 1.03 15.55
C GLY A 143 11.21 2.18 16.50
N ASP A 144 12.36 2.82 16.49
CA ASP A 144 12.51 3.95 17.34
C ASP A 144 11.68 5.09 16.87
N ALA A 145 11.48 5.16 15.61
CA ALA A 145 10.58 6.14 15.10
C ALA A 145 9.22 5.82 15.57
N LEU A 146 9.04 4.59 15.83
CA LEU A 146 7.81 4.19 16.32
C LEU A 146 7.73 4.44 17.74
N ASP A 147 8.80 4.63 18.25
CA ASP A 147 8.75 4.63 19.43
C ASP A 147 8.50 5.25 19.92
N GLY A 148 8.77 5.53 19.21
CA GLY A 148 8.19 5.74 19.79
C GLY A 148 7.84 4.70 20.58
N HIS A 149 8.41 4.04 20.91
CA HIS A 149 8.04 3.05 21.82
C HIS A 149 9.21 2.24 22.25
#